data_19b72232b6e876f48815126f386f6137
#
_entry.id   19b72232b6e876f48815126f386f6137
#
_cell.length_a   1.000
_cell.length_b   1.000
_cell.length_c   1.000
_cell.angle_alpha   90.00
_cell.angle_beta   90.00
_cell.angle_gamma   90.00
#
_symmetry.space_group_name_H-M   'P 1'
#
loop_
_entity.id
_entity.type
_entity.pdbx_description
1 polymer ?
#
loop_
_entity_poly.entity_id
_entity_poly.type
_entity_poly.pdbx_seq_one_letter_code
_entity_poly.pdbx_strand_id
1 'polypeptide(L)'
;LFRARIYCTEDKKYLFTDFHHIIADGNSYDIIFEDINRAYKGEKLEKESYTGFDAALDEEQQMKEGKYKKAEKYYDSVFGEVETESLPLPDCAGKVPEKGYLERKLNIKEDTILSSCEKFGVTPNVLFTGLFGILMAKYSNSEDSLFATIYNGRNDSRLENTVCMLVKTLPV
;
A
#
# COMPACT_ATOMS: atom_id res chain seq x y z
N LEU A 1 -9.71 -12.99 14.69
CA LEU A 1 -9.31 -12.06 13.63
C LEU A 1 -9.01 -12.76 12.29
N PHE A 2 -8.98 -14.09 12.25
CA PHE A 2 -8.89 -14.85 11.01
C PHE A 2 -9.81 -16.07 11.00
N ARG A 3 -10.19 -16.51 9.82
CA ARG A 3 -10.95 -17.74 9.58
C ARG A 3 -10.33 -18.51 8.43
N ALA A 4 -10.30 -19.84 8.56
CA ALA A 4 -9.89 -20.73 7.48
C ALA A 4 -10.91 -21.87 7.35
N ARG A 5 -11.27 -22.24 6.13
CA ARG A 5 -12.19 -23.34 5.82
C ARG A 5 -11.70 -24.11 4.61
N ILE A 6 -11.90 -25.40 4.61
CA ILE A 6 -11.65 -26.26 3.45
C ILE A 6 -13.01 -26.66 2.87
N TYR A 7 -13.21 -26.32 1.62
CA TYR A 7 -14.35 -26.77 0.83
C TYR A 7 -13.93 -27.92 -0.07
N CYS A 8 -14.64 -29.03 0.00
CA CYS A 8 -14.39 -30.21 -0.83
C CYS A 8 -15.49 -30.35 -1.86
N THR A 9 -15.13 -30.47 -3.13
CA THR A 9 -15.96 -30.95 -4.21
C THR A 9 -15.60 -32.40 -4.53
N GLU A 10 -16.24 -33.03 -5.50
CA GLU A 10 -15.94 -34.41 -5.89
C GLU A 10 -14.48 -34.59 -6.36
N ASP A 11 -13.92 -33.56 -7.00
CA ASP A 11 -12.60 -33.60 -7.66
C ASP A 11 -11.57 -32.64 -7.08
N LYS A 12 -11.97 -31.66 -6.24
CA LYS A 12 -11.07 -30.60 -5.76
C LYS A 12 -11.30 -30.23 -4.31
N LYS A 13 -10.25 -29.66 -3.72
CA LYS A 13 -10.30 -29.03 -2.41
C LYS A 13 -9.87 -27.58 -2.53
N TYR A 14 -10.64 -26.71 -1.91
CA TYR A 14 -10.39 -25.26 -1.90
C TYR A 14 -10.14 -24.81 -0.48
N LEU A 15 -9.03 -24.13 -0.26
CA LEU A 15 -8.77 -23.44 0.99
C LEU A 15 -9.34 -22.02 0.89
N PHE A 16 -10.29 -21.69 1.74
CA PHE A 16 -10.79 -20.33 1.94
C PHE A 16 -10.16 -19.75 3.19
N THR A 17 -9.63 -18.55 3.09
CA THR A 17 -9.07 -17.79 4.20
C THR A 17 -9.68 -16.38 4.22
N ASP A 18 -9.91 -15.88 5.42
CA ASP A 18 -10.45 -14.55 5.68
C ASP A 18 -9.68 -13.96 6.86
N PHE A 19 -8.98 -12.86 6.65
CA PHE A 19 -8.16 -12.18 7.64
C PHE A 19 -8.66 -10.76 7.83
N HIS A 20 -8.80 -10.35 9.08
CA HIS A 20 -9.05 -8.95 9.38
C HIS A 20 -7.80 -8.13 9.03
N HIS A 21 -7.97 -7.03 8.33
CA HIS A 21 -6.85 -6.24 7.79
C HIS A 21 -5.90 -5.67 8.87
N ILE A 22 -6.34 -5.61 10.15
CA ILE A 22 -5.48 -5.18 11.27
C ILE A 22 -4.30 -6.15 11.55
N ILE A 23 -4.39 -7.41 11.11
CA ILE A 23 -3.36 -8.43 11.36
C ILE A 23 -2.58 -8.82 10.11
N ALA A 24 -3.00 -8.37 8.93
CA ALA A 24 -2.35 -8.74 7.67
C ALA A 24 -2.59 -7.67 6.61
N ASP A 25 -1.56 -7.40 5.84
CA ASP A 25 -1.57 -6.58 4.63
C ASP A 25 -1.37 -7.44 3.36
N GLY A 26 -1.26 -6.81 2.19
CA GLY A 26 -1.08 -7.51 0.92
C GLY A 26 0.14 -8.43 0.94
N ASN A 27 1.29 -7.94 1.39
CA ASN A 27 2.52 -8.75 1.46
C ASN A 27 2.40 -9.92 2.46
N SER A 28 1.64 -9.74 3.52
CA SER A 28 1.38 -10.80 4.50
C SER A 28 0.66 -11.99 3.89
N TYR A 29 -0.22 -11.77 2.90
CA TYR A 29 -0.89 -12.87 2.19
C TYR A 29 0.08 -13.71 1.40
N ASP A 30 1.05 -13.11 0.72
CA ASP A 30 2.07 -13.84 -0.03
C ASP A 30 2.89 -14.74 0.89
N ILE A 31 3.33 -14.22 2.03
CA ILE A 31 4.05 -14.98 3.05
C ILE A 31 3.20 -16.15 3.58
N ILE A 32 1.95 -15.87 3.95
CA ILE A 32 1.03 -16.88 4.47
C ILE A 32 0.80 -18.02 3.46
N PHE A 33 0.53 -17.66 2.19
CA PHE A 33 0.28 -18.69 1.17
C PHE A 33 1.53 -19.47 0.78
N GLU A 34 2.69 -18.85 0.79
CA GLU A 34 3.95 -19.56 0.59
C GLU A 34 4.20 -20.55 1.72
N ASP A 35 4.04 -20.16 2.96
CA ASP A 35 4.19 -21.02 4.12
C ASP A 35 3.15 -22.15 4.14
N ILE A 36 1.91 -21.89 3.78
CA ILE A 36 0.90 -22.95 3.63
C ILE A 36 1.33 -23.97 2.56
N ASN A 37 1.86 -23.52 1.41
CA ASN A 37 2.35 -24.41 0.36
C ASN A 37 3.55 -25.23 0.80
N ARG A 38 4.50 -24.63 1.53
CA ARG A 38 5.66 -25.32 2.10
C ARG A 38 5.23 -26.37 3.13
N ALA A 39 4.36 -26.00 4.06
CA ALA A 39 3.81 -26.92 5.04
C ALA A 39 3.04 -28.08 4.39
N TYR A 40 2.26 -27.81 3.34
CA TYR A 40 1.54 -28.83 2.57
C TYR A 40 2.48 -29.84 1.89
N LYS A 41 3.68 -29.41 1.48
CA LYS A 41 4.75 -30.28 0.96
C LYS A 41 5.51 -31.03 2.05
N GLY A 42 5.19 -30.81 3.32
CA GLY A 42 5.86 -31.44 4.46
C GLY A 42 7.15 -30.74 4.89
N GLU A 43 7.41 -29.54 4.42
CA GLU A 43 8.56 -28.75 4.85
C GLU A 43 8.34 -28.23 6.28
N LYS A 44 9.42 -28.19 7.05
CA LYS A 44 9.40 -27.57 8.38
C LYS A 44 9.46 -26.07 8.23
N LEU A 45 8.48 -25.38 8.78
CA LEU A 45 8.49 -23.91 8.83
C LEU A 45 9.36 -23.44 10.00
N GLU A 46 10.07 -22.35 9.78
CA GLU A 46 10.82 -21.65 10.82
C GLU A 46 9.89 -20.72 11.60
N LYS A 47 10.20 -20.56 12.88
CA LYS A 47 9.46 -19.61 13.71
C LYS A 47 9.91 -18.20 13.34
N GLU A 48 8.94 -17.30 13.20
CA GLU A 48 9.17 -15.88 13.02
C GLU A 48 10.07 -15.33 14.14
N SER A 49 11.17 -14.68 13.77
CA SER A 49 12.17 -14.15 14.71
C SER A 49 11.89 -12.71 15.14
N TYR A 50 11.14 -11.98 14.31
CA TYR A 50 10.75 -10.60 14.56
C TYR A 50 9.30 -10.43 14.16
N THR A 51 8.46 -10.14 15.12
CA THR A 51 6.99 -10.12 14.95
C THR A 51 6.46 -8.70 14.74
N GLY A 52 5.20 -8.57 14.33
CA GLY A 52 4.53 -7.28 14.25
C GLY A 52 4.45 -6.55 15.60
N PHE A 53 4.47 -7.28 16.73
CA PHE A 53 4.53 -6.67 18.06
C PHE A 53 5.91 -6.07 18.34
N ASP A 54 6.99 -6.75 17.94
CA ASP A 54 8.35 -6.22 18.07
C ASP A 54 8.51 -4.95 17.24
N ALA A 55 7.97 -4.94 16.02
CA ALA A 55 7.95 -3.76 15.16
C ALA A 55 7.20 -2.58 15.80
N ALA A 56 6.04 -2.83 16.40
CA ALA A 56 5.26 -1.78 17.07
C ALA A 56 5.98 -1.22 18.30
N LEU A 57 6.65 -2.06 19.09
CA LEU A 57 7.44 -1.62 20.23
C LEU A 57 8.68 -0.83 19.81
N ASP A 58 9.36 -1.25 18.75
CA ASP A 58 10.50 -0.53 18.18
C ASP A 58 10.05 0.85 17.66
N GLU A 59 8.90 0.94 16.97
CA GLU A 59 8.34 2.20 16.48
C GLU A 59 7.99 3.14 17.66
N GLU A 60 7.32 2.63 18.69
CA GLU A 60 7.00 3.40 19.91
C GLU A 60 8.28 3.95 20.58
N GLN A 61 9.31 3.11 20.69
CA GLN A 61 10.58 3.53 21.27
C GLN A 61 11.25 4.62 20.42
N GLN A 62 11.26 4.49 19.11
CA GLN A 62 11.79 5.49 18.18
C GLN A 62 11.04 6.82 18.27
N MET A 63 9.73 6.79 18.46
CA MET A 63 8.93 7.99 18.70
C MET A 63 9.34 8.69 20.00
N LYS A 64 9.49 7.94 21.10
CA LYS A 64 9.94 8.47 22.40
C LYS A 64 11.35 9.09 22.32
N GLU A 65 12.23 8.50 21.54
CA GLU A 65 13.58 9.01 21.27
C GLU A 65 13.62 10.22 20.31
N GLY A 66 12.50 10.58 19.74
CA GLY A 66 12.36 11.71 18.82
C GLY A 66 13.02 11.50 17.46
N LYS A 67 13.20 10.27 17.02
CA LYS A 67 13.80 9.95 15.70
C LYS A 67 12.98 10.50 14.53
N TYR A 68 11.68 10.69 14.73
CA TYR A 68 10.77 11.21 13.67
C TYR A 68 10.73 12.74 13.57
N LYS A 69 11.36 13.50 14.49
CA LYS A 69 11.35 14.98 14.47
C LYS A 69 11.87 15.59 13.16
N LYS A 70 12.80 14.90 12.48
CA LYS A 70 13.30 15.38 11.19
C LYS A 70 12.24 15.20 10.09
N ALA A 71 11.51 14.09 10.10
CA ALA A 71 10.42 13.82 9.17
C ALA A 71 9.25 14.78 9.43
N GLU A 72 8.87 15.00 10.69
CA GLU A 72 7.85 15.97 11.09
C GLU A 72 8.15 17.35 10.50
N LYS A 73 9.34 17.89 10.73
CA LYS A 73 9.76 19.17 10.16
C LYS A 73 9.74 19.20 8.63
N TYR A 74 10.10 18.10 8.00
CA TYR A 74 10.04 17.99 6.54
C TYR A 74 8.59 18.09 6.06
N TYR A 75 7.69 17.31 6.63
CA TYR A 75 6.28 17.33 6.28
C TYR A 75 5.63 18.70 6.55
N ASP A 76 5.95 19.31 7.70
CA ASP A 76 5.48 20.68 8.00
C ASP A 76 5.96 21.69 6.95
N SER A 77 7.21 21.57 6.48
CA SER A 77 7.75 22.48 5.47
C SER A 77 7.16 22.26 4.08
N VAL A 78 6.72 21.05 3.76
CA VAL A 78 6.16 20.71 2.43
C VAL A 78 4.66 20.95 2.37
N PHE A 79 3.94 20.62 3.44
CA PHE A 79 2.47 20.62 3.44
C PHE A 79 1.83 21.69 4.32
N GLY A 80 2.62 22.45 5.11
CA GLY A 80 2.07 23.40 6.08
C GLY A 80 1.25 24.54 5.49
N GLU A 81 1.48 24.89 4.23
CA GLU A 81 0.77 25.97 3.51
C GLU A 81 -0.11 25.44 2.36
N VAL A 82 -0.18 24.12 2.16
CA VAL A 82 -0.95 23.52 1.07
C VAL A 82 -2.43 23.44 1.43
N GLU A 83 -3.28 24.00 0.57
CA GLU A 83 -4.72 23.82 0.69
C GLU A 83 -5.12 22.35 0.45
N THR A 84 -5.94 21.80 1.35
CA THR A 84 -6.27 20.38 1.35
C THR A 84 -7.42 19.98 0.42
N GLU A 85 -8.06 20.94 -0.25
CA GLU A 85 -9.17 20.70 -1.19
C GLU A 85 -8.64 20.30 -2.58
N SER A 86 -8.14 19.07 -2.69
CA SER A 86 -7.54 18.57 -3.93
C SER A 86 -8.47 17.70 -4.77
N LEU A 87 -9.70 17.48 -4.36
CA LEU A 87 -10.66 16.69 -5.14
C LEU A 87 -11.39 17.58 -6.13
N PRO A 88 -11.45 17.22 -7.42
CA PRO A 88 -12.27 17.93 -8.38
C PRO A 88 -13.74 17.89 -7.96
N LEU A 89 -14.42 19.02 -8.12
CA LEU A 89 -15.85 19.11 -7.85
C LEU A 89 -16.61 18.17 -8.81
N PRO A 90 -17.67 17.49 -8.35
CA PRO A 90 -18.47 16.65 -9.22
C PRO A 90 -19.21 17.49 -10.29
N ASP A 91 -19.21 17.02 -11.53
CA ASP A 91 -19.90 17.68 -12.65
C ASP A 91 -21.44 17.70 -12.49
N CYS A 92 -21.97 16.85 -11.62
CA CYS A 92 -23.40 16.70 -11.36
C CYS A 92 -23.71 16.87 -9.87
N ALA A 93 -24.37 17.96 -9.52
CA ALA A 93 -24.88 18.18 -8.17
C ALA A 93 -26.17 17.35 -7.92
N GLY A 94 -26.29 16.72 -6.76
CA GLY A 94 -27.58 16.33 -6.20
C GLY A 94 -27.95 14.84 -6.15
N LYS A 95 -27.04 13.91 -6.40
CA LYS A 95 -27.28 12.48 -6.11
C LYS A 95 -26.34 11.97 -5.03
N VAL A 96 -26.86 11.08 -4.19
CA VAL A 96 -26.00 10.33 -3.25
C VAL A 96 -24.93 9.59 -4.06
N PRO A 97 -23.64 9.71 -3.71
CA PRO A 97 -22.58 9.02 -4.43
C PRO A 97 -22.80 7.51 -4.38
N GLU A 98 -23.00 6.89 -5.53
CA GLU A 98 -23.01 5.43 -5.64
C GLU A 98 -21.58 4.96 -5.93
N LYS A 99 -21.20 3.81 -5.37
CA LYS A 99 -19.93 3.17 -5.71
C LYS A 99 -19.98 2.72 -7.15
N GLY A 100 -19.13 3.28 -7.98
CA GLY A 100 -18.93 2.87 -9.36
C GLY A 100 -17.56 2.19 -9.52
N TYR A 101 -17.45 1.36 -10.54
CA TYR A 101 -16.20 0.77 -10.99
C TYR A 101 -15.96 1.14 -12.44
N LEU A 102 -14.79 1.69 -12.74
CA LEU A 102 -14.38 2.01 -14.09
C LEU A 102 -13.02 1.39 -14.37
N GLU A 103 -12.97 0.54 -15.37
CA GLU A 103 -11.72 -0.05 -15.88
C GLU A 103 -11.47 0.43 -17.31
N ARG A 104 -10.26 0.90 -17.56
CA ARG A 104 -9.82 1.26 -18.90
C ARG A 104 -8.44 0.67 -19.17
N LYS A 105 -8.32 -0.04 -20.28
CA LYS A 105 -7.01 -0.50 -20.77
C LYS A 105 -6.27 0.70 -21.37
N LEU A 106 -5.04 0.91 -20.91
CA LEU A 106 -4.15 1.91 -21.49
C LEU A 106 -3.62 1.39 -22.83
N ASN A 107 -3.74 2.21 -23.89
CA ASN A 107 -3.16 1.92 -25.21
C ASN A 107 -1.70 2.41 -25.30
N ILE A 108 -0.91 2.15 -24.27
CA ILE A 108 0.49 2.52 -24.17
C ILE A 108 1.30 1.23 -24.10
N LYS A 109 2.35 1.12 -24.92
CA LYS A 109 3.24 -0.03 -24.86
C LYS A 109 4.07 0.00 -23.58
N GLU A 110 4.32 -1.17 -23.01
CA GLU A 110 5.14 -1.32 -21.81
C GLU A 110 6.54 -0.71 -21.99
N ASP A 111 7.18 -0.93 -23.12
CA ASP A 111 8.49 -0.34 -23.45
C ASP A 111 8.49 1.19 -23.39
N THR A 112 7.37 1.84 -23.72
CA THR A 112 7.26 3.29 -23.62
C THR A 112 7.23 3.76 -22.17
N ILE A 113 6.59 3.00 -21.28
CA ILE A 113 6.57 3.28 -19.85
C ILE A 113 7.98 3.08 -19.29
N LEU A 114 8.60 1.94 -19.57
CA LEU A 114 9.96 1.63 -19.08
C LEU A 114 11.00 2.63 -19.56
N SER A 115 10.99 3.02 -20.84
CA SER A 115 11.90 4.03 -21.36
C SER A 115 11.69 5.42 -20.74
N SER A 116 10.45 5.74 -20.39
CA SER A 116 10.15 6.97 -19.64
C SER A 116 10.70 6.90 -18.22
N CYS A 117 10.54 5.76 -17.55
CA CYS A 117 11.11 5.54 -16.23
C CYS A 117 12.64 5.68 -16.23
N GLU A 118 13.31 5.07 -17.19
CA GLU A 118 14.77 5.19 -17.37
C GLU A 118 15.19 6.65 -17.61
N LYS A 119 14.49 7.35 -18.50
CA LYS A 119 14.78 8.75 -18.83
C LYS A 119 14.69 9.67 -17.60
N PHE A 120 13.73 9.44 -16.73
CA PHE A 120 13.52 10.26 -15.53
C PHE A 120 14.21 9.69 -14.27
N GLY A 121 14.81 8.51 -14.35
CA GLY A 121 15.43 7.84 -13.20
C GLY A 121 14.45 7.47 -12.10
N VAL A 122 13.23 7.07 -12.47
CA VAL A 122 12.15 6.76 -11.53
C VAL A 122 11.57 5.37 -11.75
N THR A 123 10.88 4.84 -10.75
CA THR A 123 10.11 3.60 -10.91
C THR A 123 8.76 3.85 -11.58
N PRO A 124 8.10 2.84 -12.17
CA PRO A 124 6.74 2.98 -12.70
C PRO A 124 5.75 3.54 -11.68
N ASN A 125 5.85 3.13 -10.42
CA ASN A 125 5.00 3.66 -9.36
C ASN A 125 5.18 5.18 -9.19
N VAL A 126 6.41 5.66 -9.11
CA VAL A 126 6.71 7.09 -8.99
C VAL A 126 6.24 7.86 -10.22
N LEU A 127 6.44 7.30 -11.42
CA LEU A 127 5.97 7.91 -12.68
C LEU A 127 4.45 8.10 -12.66
N PHE A 128 3.69 7.05 -12.35
CA PHE A 128 2.22 7.12 -12.31
C PHE A 128 1.70 7.98 -11.17
N THR A 129 2.34 7.97 -10.01
CA THR A 129 2.01 8.87 -8.90
C THR A 129 2.16 10.34 -9.30
N GLY A 130 3.28 10.70 -9.95
CA GLY A 130 3.50 12.05 -10.44
C GLY A 130 2.50 12.47 -11.53
N LEU A 131 2.22 11.57 -12.50
CA LEU A 131 1.21 11.82 -13.53
C LEU A 131 -0.20 12.01 -12.95
N PHE A 132 -0.54 11.23 -11.91
CA PHE A 132 -1.80 11.39 -11.20
C PHE A 132 -1.88 12.75 -10.49
N GLY A 133 -0.79 13.19 -9.84
CA GLY A 133 -0.71 14.52 -9.23
C GLY A 133 -0.94 15.65 -10.25
N ILE A 134 -0.28 15.57 -11.41
CA ILE A 134 -0.48 16.53 -12.50
C ILE A 134 -1.94 16.55 -12.98
N LEU A 135 -2.54 15.37 -13.10
CA LEU A 135 -3.93 15.25 -13.51
C LEU A 135 -4.87 15.88 -12.48
N MET A 136 -4.67 15.60 -11.19
CA MET A 136 -5.46 16.18 -10.11
C MET A 136 -5.34 17.70 -10.07
N ALA A 137 -4.14 18.25 -10.16
CA ALA A 137 -3.90 19.69 -10.21
C ALA A 137 -4.65 20.37 -11.37
N LYS A 138 -4.63 19.74 -12.56
CA LYS A 138 -5.37 20.24 -13.74
C LYS A 138 -6.89 20.21 -13.53
N TYR A 139 -7.43 19.16 -12.95
CA TYR A 139 -8.88 19.06 -12.69
C TYR A 139 -9.36 20.00 -11.58
N SER A 140 -8.52 20.25 -10.58
CA SER A 140 -8.81 21.19 -9.48
C SER A 140 -8.52 22.63 -9.83
N ASN A 141 -7.89 22.90 -11.00
CA ASN A 141 -7.38 24.21 -11.40
C ASN A 141 -6.47 24.82 -10.32
N SER A 142 -5.62 23.98 -9.72
CA SER A 142 -4.65 24.32 -8.68
C SER A 142 -3.22 24.15 -9.20
N GLU A 143 -2.27 24.84 -8.62
CA GLU A 143 -0.84 24.64 -8.87
C GLU A 143 -0.33 23.39 -8.13
N ASP A 144 -0.92 23.07 -6.99
CA ASP A 144 -0.59 21.95 -6.16
C ASP A 144 -1.72 20.89 -6.17
N SER A 145 -1.35 19.65 -5.92
CA SER A 145 -2.29 18.57 -5.65
C SER A 145 -1.81 17.74 -4.48
N LEU A 146 -2.66 17.55 -3.48
CA LEU A 146 -2.37 16.73 -2.32
C LEU A 146 -3.26 15.50 -2.32
N PHE A 147 -2.66 14.34 -2.29
CA PHE A 147 -3.36 13.07 -2.18
C PHE A 147 -2.53 12.06 -1.37
N ALA A 148 -3.13 10.95 -1.03
CA ALA A 148 -2.46 9.92 -0.25
C ALA A 148 -2.05 8.75 -1.13
N THR A 149 -0.84 8.24 -0.91
CA THR A 149 -0.36 6.99 -1.51
C THR A 149 -0.08 5.94 -0.46
N ILE A 150 -0.03 4.69 -0.89
CA ILE A 150 0.25 3.55 -0.03
C ILE A 150 1.75 3.26 -0.03
N TYR A 151 2.30 3.15 1.16
CA TYR A 151 3.67 2.73 1.42
C TYR A 151 3.67 1.38 2.15
N ASN A 152 4.47 0.41 1.70
CA ASN A 152 4.43 -0.95 2.22
C ASN A 152 5.01 -1.14 3.63
N GLY A 153 5.78 -0.16 4.14
CA GLY A 153 6.32 -0.16 5.50
C GLY A 153 7.45 -1.16 5.77
N ARG A 154 7.90 -1.92 4.77
CA ARG A 154 8.88 -3.02 4.93
C ARG A 154 10.31 -2.63 4.54
N ASN A 155 10.77 -1.49 5.02
CA ASN A 155 12.13 -0.98 4.77
C ASN A 155 13.21 -1.51 5.74
N ASP A 156 12.82 -2.27 6.75
CA ASP A 156 13.72 -3.00 7.64
C ASP A 156 13.74 -4.48 7.21
N SER A 157 14.92 -5.03 6.98
CA SER A 157 15.08 -6.43 6.56
C SER A 157 14.48 -7.45 7.53
N ARG A 158 14.36 -7.10 8.82
CA ARG A 158 13.70 -7.92 9.82
C ARG A 158 12.20 -8.11 9.55
N LEU A 159 11.59 -7.16 8.81
CA LEU A 159 10.16 -7.15 8.47
C LEU A 159 9.83 -7.90 7.18
N GLU A 160 10.83 -8.37 6.45
CA GLU A 160 10.65 -9.00 5.14
C GLU A 160 9.66 -10.17 5.19
N ASN A 161 9.78 -11.02 6.21
CA ASN A 161 8.94 -12.22 6.40
C ASN A 161 7.94 -12.08 7.57
N THR A 162 7.66 -10.87 8.02
CA THR A 162 6.73 -10.63 9.13
C THR A 162 5.29 -10.54 8.66
N VAL A 163 4.40 -11.30 9.29
CA VAL A 163 2.95 -11.25 9.04
C VAL A 163 2.30 -10.23 9.96
N CYS A 164 2.01 -9.05 9.44
CA CYS A 164 1.25 -8.01 10.15
C CYS A 164 0.81 -6.88 9.20
N MET A 165 0.05 -5.94 9.72
CA MET A 165 -0.34 -4.72 8.99
C MET A 165 0.78 -3.68 9.10
N LEU A 166 1.64 -3.58 8.08
CA LEU A 166 2.75 -2.60 8.00
C LEU A 166 2.48 -1.46 7.02
N VAL A 167 1.47 -1.60 6.19
CA VAL A 167 1.12 -0.60 5.19
C VAL A 167 0.77 0.73 5.87
N LYS A 168 1.37 1.79 5.38
CA LYS A 168 1.12 3.18 5.82
C LYS A 168 0.55 3.99 4.67
N THR A 169 -0.26 4.97 5.00
CA THR A 169 -0.77 5.95 4.05
C THR A 169 0.04 7.22 4.24
N LEU A 170 0.70 7.68 3.17
CA LEU A 170 1.55 8.86 3.20
C LEU A 170 1.01 9.93 2.25
N PRO A 171 1.07 11.22 2.63
CA PRO A 171 0.74 12.33 1.74
C PRO A 171 1.82 12.52 0.68
N VAL A 172 1.40 12.89 -0.50
CA VAL A 172 2.25 13.19 -1.67
C VAL A 172 1.72 14.45 -2.35
#